data_6e6d8d4224862d7233cde05b1e93eed4
#
_entry.id   6e6d8d4224862d7233cde05b1e93eed4
#
_cell.length_a   1.000
_cell.length_b   1.000
_cell.length_c   1.000
_cell.angle_alpha   90.00
_cell.angle_beta   90.00
_cell.angle_gamma   90.00
#
_symmetry.space_group_name_H-M   'P 1'
#
loop_
_entity.id
_entity.type
_entity.pdbx_description
1 polymer ?
#
loop_
_entity_poly.entity_id
_entity_poly.type
_entity_poly.pdbx_seq_one_letter_code
_entity_poly.pdbx_strand_id
1 'polypeptide(L)' 'MADDAVLDEIRDNTKEAGLRLRAALGLLHSQGMIDDADYRELTLCLRTSLAMVEAAYIEARRRG' A
#
# COMPACT_ATOMS: atom_id res chain seq x y z
N MET A 1 23.75 4.92 -1.66
CA MET A 1 23.05 4.80 -0.36
C MET A 1 21.82 5.68 -0.36
N ALA A 2 20.71 5.14 0.15
CA ALA A 2 19.49 5.94 0.29
C ALA A 2 19.62 6.87 1.50
N ASP A 3 19.22 8.12 1.31
CA ASP A 3 19.16 9.12 2.37
C ASP A 3 17.98 8.79 3.30
N ASP A 4 18.15 8.98 4.60
CA ASP A 4 17.08 8.75 5.60
C ASP A 4 15.84 9.59 5.30
N ALA A 5 16.01 10.81 4.81
CA ALA A 5 14.88 11.66 4.43
C ALA A 5 14.08 11.06 3.28
N VAL A 6 14.77 10.47 2.30
CA VAL A 6 14.11 9.80 1.17
C VAL A 6 13.40 8.53 1.64
N LEU A 7 14.01 7.77 2.55
CA LEU A 7 13.39 6.57 3.10
C LEU A 7 12.13 6.90 3.89
N ASP A 8 12.16 7.98 4.67
CA ASP A 8 10.98 8.43 5.44
C ASP A 8 9.88 8.91 4.50
N GLU A 9 10.22 9.58 3.41
CA GLU A 9 9.25 10.01 2.39
C GLU A 9 8.58 8.81 1.73
N ILE A 10 9.35 7.79 1.39
CA ILE A 10 8.82 6.55 0.81
C ILE A 10 7.84 5.90 1.78
N ARG A 11 8.21 5.79 3.05
CA ARG A 11 7.33 5.22 4.07
C ARG A 11 6.03 5.98 4.19
N ASP A 12 6.09 7.30 4.27
CA ASP A 12 4.92 8.14 4.45
C ASP A 12 4.00 8.08 3.23
N ASN A 13 4.58 8.12 2.02
CA ASN A 13 3.82 7.99 0.78
C ASN A 13 3.15 6.62 0.67
N THR A 14 3.82 5.57 1.10
CA THR A 14 3.27 4.21 1.08
C THR A 14 2.06 4.10 2.01
N LYS A 15 2.16 4.64 3.21
CA LYS A 15 1.04 4.67 4.17
C LYS A 15 -0.14 5.43 3.61
N GLU A 16 0.10 6.61 3.07
CA GLU A 16 -0.95 7.46 2.51
C GLU A 16 -1.62 6.80 1.32
N ALA A 17 -0.85 6.25 0.40
CA ALA A 17 -1.38 5.53 -0.76
C ALA A 17 -2.22 4.34 -0.33
N GLY A 18 -1.78 3.58 0.67
CA GLY A 18 -2.53 2.46 1.21
C GLY A 18 -3.88 2.88 1.77
N LEU A 19 -3.92 3.97 2.54
CA LEU A 19 -5.15 4.48 3.10
C LEU A 19 -6.12 4.97 2.02
N ARG A 20 -5.60 5.68 1.03
CA ARG A 20 -6.41 6.21 -0.09
C ARG A 20 -6.98 5.10 -0.95
N LEU A 21 -6.17 4.10 -1.28
CA LEU A 21 -6.62 2.96 -2.09
C LEU A 21 -7.65 2.11 -1.34
N ARG A 22 -7.45 1.91 -0.04
CA ARG A 22 -8.42 1.18 0.79
C ARG A 22 -9.77 1.92 0.82
N ALA A 23 -9.74 3.24 0.97
CA ALA A 23 -10.95 4.04 0.96
C ALA A 23 -11.66 3.97 -0.40
N ALA A 24 -10.90 4.02 -1.50
CA ALA A 24 -11.45 3.90 -2.84
C ALA A 24 -12.10 2.54 -3.07
N LEU A 25 -11.45 1.46 -2.64
CA LEU A 25 -12.01 0.12 -2.75
C LEU A 25 -13.30 -0.02 -1.94
N GLY A 26 -13.33 0.54 -0.73
CA GLY A 26 -14.54 0.54 0.10
C GLY A 26 -15.70 1.26 -0.56
N LEU A 27 -15.43 2.40 -1.21
CA LEU A 27 -16.46 3.14 -1.94
C LEU A 27 -16.95 2.36 -3.16
N LEU A 28 -16.07 1.78 -3.95
CA LEU A 28 -16.45 0.96 -5.09
C LEU A 28 -17.35 -0.20 -4.67
N HIS A 29 -16.99 -0.85 -3.57
CA HIS A 29 -17.77 -1.96 -3.04
C HIS A 29 -19.14 -1.51 -2.51
N SER A 30 -19.17 -0.43 -1.72
CA SER A 30 -20.42 0.07 -1.14
C SER A 30 -21.40 0.61 -2.17
N GLN A 31 -20.89 1.08 -3.31
CA GLN A 31 -21.71 1.57 -4.42
C GLN A 31 -22.12 0.46 -5.38
N GLY A 32 -21.73 -0.78 -5.11
CA GLY A 32 -22.08 -1.91 -5.95
C GLY A 32 -21.34 -1.97 -7.27
N MET A 33 -20.23 -1.22 -7.41
CA MET A 33 -19.44 -1.20 -8.64
C MET A 33 -18.54 -2.42 -8.79
N ILE A 34 -18.19 -3.04 -7.67
CA ILE A 34 -17.46 -4.32 -7.62
C ILE A 34 -18.19 -5.25 -6.65
N ASP A 35 -18.10 -6.56 -6.91
CA ASP A 35 -18.73 -7.55 -6.05
C ASP A 35 -17.83 -7.94 -4.86
N ASP A 36 -18.34 -8.79 -3.96
CA ASP A 36 -17.60 -9.21 -2.77
C ASP A 36 -16.33 -9.96 -3.12
N ALA A 37 -16.35 -10.79 -4.17
CA ALA A 37 -15.18 -11.56 -4.59
C ALA A 37 -14.09 -10.63 -5.11
N ASP A 38 -14.45 -9.68 -5.96
CA ASP A 38 -13.50 -8.69 -6.50
C ASP A 38 -12.95 -7.80 -5.40
N TYR A 39 -13.80 -7.39 -4.46
CA TYR A 39 -13.38 -6.58 -3.32
C TYR A 39 -12.32 -7.30 -2.49
N ARG A 40 -12.54 -8.58 -2.19
CA ARG A 40 -11.58 -9.41 -1.45
C ARG A 40 -10.26 -9.53 -2.19
N GLU A 41 -10.33 -9.80 -3.48
CA GLU A 41 -9.14 -10.00 -4.30
C GLU A 41 -8.32 -8.71 -4.39
N LEU A 42 -8.97 -7.58 -4.66
CA LEU A 42 -8.30 -6.30 -4.74
C LEU A 42 -7.70 -5.87 -3.40
N THR A 43 -8.41 -6.13 -2.30
CA THR A 43 -7.89 -5.86 -0.95
C THR A 43 -6.65 -6.70 -0.67
N LEU A 44 -6.66 -7.97 -1.06
CA LEU A 44 -5.51 -8.85 -0.88
C LEU A 44 -4.32 -8.38 -1.72
N CYS A 45 -4.55 -8.01 -2.98
CA CYS A 45 -3.51 -7.47 -3.85
C CYS A 45 -2.90 -6.18 -3.26
N LEU A 46 -3.73 -5.30 -2.73
CA LEU A 46 -3.26 -4.07 -2.09
C LEU A 46 -2.36 -4.38 -0.90
N ARG A 47 -2.80 -5.28 -0.02
CA ARG A 47 -2.04 -5.67 1.16
C ARG A 47 -0.70 -6.30 0.78
N THR A 48 -0.69 -7.16 -0.23
CA THR A 48 0.53 -7.81 -0.73
C THR A 48 1.50 -6.77 -1.29
N SER A 49 0.99 -5.83 -2.10
CA SER A 49 1.83 -4.78 -2.69
C SER A 49 2.44 -3.89 -1.62
N LEU A 50 1.65 -3.49 -0.63
CA LEU A 50 2.14 -2.67 0.49
C LEU A 50 3.21 -3.40 1.30
N ALA A 51 3.01 -4.69 1.55
CA ALA A 51 3.99 -5.51 2.26
C ALA A 51 5.30 -5.63 1.48
N MET A 52 5.23 -5.74 0.16
CA MET A 52 6.41 -5.80 -0.69
C MET A 52 7.20 -4.48 -0.67
N VAL A 53 6.51 -3.35 -0.73
CA VAL A 53 7.16 -2.03 -0.64
C VAL A 53 7.78 -1.86 0.74
N GLU A 54 7.09 -2.25 1.80
CA GLU A 54 7.61 -2.18 3.16
C GLU A 54 8.86 -3.05 3.33
N ALA A 55 8.86 -4.26 2.79
CA ALA A 55 10.02 -5.14 2.83
C ALA A 55 11.22 -4.52 2.10
N ALA A 56 10.99 -3.92 0.94
CA ALA A 56 12.03 -3.23 0.18
C ALA A 56 12.59 -2.03 0.96
N TYR A 57 11.71 -1.28 1.61
CA TYR A 57 12.09 -0.16 2.47
C TYR A 57 12.97 -0.61 3.64
N ILE A 58 12.56 -1.67 4.33
CA ILE A 58 13.32 -2.21 5.47
C ILE A 58 14.71 -2.66 5.00
N GLU A 59 14.78 -3.37 3.87
CA GLU A 59 16.05 -3.83 3.32
C GLU A 59 16.97 -2.66 2.94
N ALA A 60 16.42 -1.62 2.31
CA ALA A 60 17.19 -0.43 1.96
C ALA A 60 17.72 0.28 3.20
N ARG A 61 16.92 0.34 4.26
CA ARG A 61 17.32 0.95 5.53
C ARG A 61 18.43 0.16 6.22
N ARG A 62 18.38 -1.16 6.15
CA ARG A 62 19.43 -2.03 6.71
C ARG A 62 20.76 -1.84 6.02
N ARG A 63 20.74 -1.59 4.72
CA ARG A 63 21.96 -1.38 3.91
C ARG A 63 22.58 0.01 4.14
N GLY A 64 21.76 0.96 4.47
CA GLY A 64 22.18 2.32 4.73
C GLY A 64 22.65 2.52 6.13
#